data_f7f17ba8976ba15d0aae7bf1c430aa46
#
_entry.id   f7f17ba8976ba15d0aae7bf1c430aa46
#
_cell.length_a   1.000
_cell.length_b   1.000
_cell.length_c   1.000
_cell.angle_alpha   90.00
_cell.angle_beta   90.00
_cell.angle_gamma   90.00
#
_symmetry.space_group_name_H-M   'P 1'
#
loop_
_entity.id
_entity.type
_entity.pdbx_description
1 polymer ?
#
loop_
_entity_poly.entity_id
_entity_poly.type
_entity_poly.pdbx_seq_one_letter_code
_entity_poly.pdbx_strand_id
1 'polypeptide(L)'
;MIQLKLLEDSEMSIVLEAKHINKYFKKPLLFHVLKDINFQVKEGEFASIMGKSGCGKSTLLYILSTMDTDYEGELYLNNELITGKPNEYLSFLRNKHIGFVFQFHYLLSEFSVLENVMLPAKKLAEKTIQEIEHDAMEKLKMLNIEHLAKKRASRVSGGEKQRVAIARALINNPSIIMGDEPTGNLDSHNAENVFNIFKSLSDDKGLSLLVVTHDEDFANKTDRIIQMGDGKIIV
;
A
#
# COMPACT_ATOMS: atom_id res chain seq x y z
N MET A 1 33.79 6.55 -19.43
CA MET A 1 32.33 6.64 -19.37
C MET A 1 31.63 5.30 -19.05
N ILE A 2 32.26 4.15 -19.21
CA ILE A 2 31.68 2.82 -18.85
C ILE A 2 31.92 2.48 -17.37
N GLN A 3 32.92 3.02 -16.72
CA GLN A 3 33.30 2.74 -15.33
C GLN A 3 32.49 3.52 -14.30
N LEU A 4 31.77 4.59 -14.69
CA LEU A 4 30.88 5.37 -13.81
C LEU A 4 29.47 4.78 -13.70
N LYS A 5 29.05 3.92 -14.65
CA LYS A 5 27.75 3.25 -14.65
C LYS A 5 27.71 1.98 -13.80
N LEU A 6 28.87 1.48 -13.36
CA LEU A 6 29.00 0.29 -12.50
C LEU A 6 29.10 0.65 -10.99
N LEU A 7 29.05 1.92 -10.64
CA LEU A 7 29.05 2.39 -9.24
C LEU A 7 27.68 2.90 -8.77
N GLU A 8 26.66 2.92 -9.63
CA GLU A 8 25.28 3.31 -9.28
C GLU A 8 24.37 2.12 -8.92
N ASP A 9 24.85 0.89 -8.97
CA ASP A 9 24.25 -0.26 -8.28
C ASP A 9 24.67 -0.27 -6.76
N SER A 10 24.73 0.91 -6.14
CA SER A 10 24.72 0.98 -4.67
C SER A 10 23.42 0.33 -4.20
N GLU A 11 23.56 -0.78 -3.47
CA GLU A 11 22.52 -1.61 -2.89
C GLU A 11 21.30 -0.78 -2.46
N MET A 12 20.31 -0.63 -3.37
CA MET A 12 19.05 -0.03 -2.97
C MET A 12 18.50 -0.90 -1.86
N SER A 13 18.25 -0.30 -0.69
CA SER A 13 17.78 -1.04 0.47
C SER A 13 16.43 -1.69 0.16
N ILE A 14 16.19 -2.87 0.74
CA ILE A 14 14.96 -3.61 0.56
C ILE A 14 13.97 -3.15 1.62
N VAL A 15 12.83 -2.60 1.21
CA VAL A 15 11.77 -2.19 2.13
C VAL A 15 10.88 -3.37 2.53
N LEU A 16 10.66 -4.32 1.61
CA LEU A 16 9.80 -5.49 1.82
C LEU A 16 10.42 -6.71 1.16
N GLU A 17 10.50 -7.83 1.88
CA GLU A 17 10.98 -9.09 1.33
C GLU A 17 10.09 -10.25 1.79
N ALA A 18 9.66 -11.07 0.83
CA ALA A 18 8.90 -12.29 1.06
C ALA A 18 9.75 -13.50 0.62
N LYS A 19 9.90 -14.50 1.51
CA LYS A 19 10.63 -15.73 1.26
C LYS A 19 9.76 -16.95 1.54
N HIS A 20 9.59 -17.77 0.54
CA HIS A 20 8.89 -19.07 0.63
C HIS A 20 7.48 -18.94 1.21
N ILE A 21 6.75 -17.85 0.89
CA ILE A 21 5.40 -17.64 1.41
C ILE A 21 4.44 -18.66 0.79
N ASN A 22 3.81 -19.44 1.67
CA ASN A 22 2.76 -20.39 1.33
C ASN A 22 1.51 -20.07 2.13
N LYS A 23 0.33 -20.14 1.48
CA LYS A 23 -0.96 -19.90 2.13
C LYS A 23 -1.95 -20.98 1.76
N TYR A 24 -2.61 -21.54 2.79
CA TYR A 24 -3.65 -22.54 2.65
C TYR A 24 -4.97 -22.05 3.25
N PHE A 25 -6.06 -22.18 2.53
CA PHE A 25 -7.40 -22.13 3.10
C PHE A 25 -7.86 -23.54 3.45
N LYS A 26 -8.32 -23.74 4.71
CA LYS A 26 -8.66 -25.07 5.24
C LYS A 26 -10.13 -25.43 5.10
N LYS A 27 -11.00 -24.47 4.81
CA LYS A 27 -12.47 -24.65 4.71
C LYS A 27 -12.99 -24.03 3.42
N PRO A 28 -14.00 -24.65 2.75
CA PRO A 28 -14.60 -25.97 3.03
C PRO A 28 -13.69 -27.14 2.67
N LEU A 29 -12.71 -26.94 1.79
CA LEU A 29 -11.68 -27.91 1.39
C LEU A 29 -10.30 -27.25 1.50
N LEU A 30 -9.27 -28.07 1.70
CA LEU A 30 -7.89 -27.58 1.67
C LEU A 30 -7.56 -27.04 0.28
N PHE A 31 -7.23 -25.76 0.20
CA PHE A 31 -6.85 -25.10 -1.04
C PHE A 31 -5.55 -24.33 -0.86
N HIS A 32 -4.52 -24.68 -1.64
CA HIS A 32 -3.21 -24.03 -1.64
C HIS A 32 -3.26 -22.82 -2.56
N VAL A 33 -3.47 -21.64 -1.98
CA VAL A 33 -3.71 -20.39 -2.72
C VAL A 33 -2.43 -19.66 -3.09
N LEU A 34 -1.41 -19.66 -2.23
CA LEU A 34 -0.08 -19.12 -2.53
C LEU A 34 0.96 -20.22 -2.39
N LYS A 35 1.83 -20.34 -3.39
CA LYS A 35 2.72 -21.49 -3.57
C LYS A 35 4.16 -21.00 -3.76
N ASP A 36 4.92 -21.01 -2.67
CA ASP A 36 6.35 -20.66 -2.65
C ASP A 36 6.64 -19.26 -3.26
N ILE A 37 5.95 -18.25 -2.77
CA ILE A 37 6.12 -16.87 -3.23
C ILE A 37 7.44 -16.31 -2.70
N ASN A 38 8.27 -15.83 -3.63
CA ASN A 38 9.55 -15.19 -3.36
C ASN A 38 9.65 -13.91 -4.17
N PHE A 39 9.78 -12.73 -3.50
CA PHE A 39 10.08 -11.47 -4.15
C PHE A 39 10.48 -10.39 -3.14
N GLN A 40 10.98 -9.27 -3.66
CA GLN A 40 11.40 -8.12 -2.88
C GLN A 40 10.81 -6.85 -3.50
N VAL A 41 10.63 -5.80 -2.67
CA VAL A 41 10.38 -4.43 -3.12
C VAL A 41 11.52 -3.58 -2.59
N LYS A 42 12.16 -2.83 -3.49
CA LYS A 42 13.26 -1.93 -3.15
C LYS A 42 12.72 -0.61 -2.61
N GLU A 43 13.54 0.11 -1.85
CA GLU A 43 13.20 1.45 -1.38
C GLU A 43 13.02 2.39 -2.58
N GLY A 44 11.93 3.18 -2.57
CA GLY A 44 11.57 4.09 -3.66
C GLY A 44 11.01 3.40 -4.91
N GLU A 45 10.90 2.07 -4.97
CA GLU A 45 10.35 1.34 -6.12
C GLU A 45 8.82 1.44 -6.18
N PHE A 46 8.27 1.71 -7.36
CA PHE A 46 6.85 1.58 -7.65
C PHE A 46 6.58 0.28 -8.42
N ALA A 47 6.22 -0.79 -7.73
CA ALA A 47 5.90 -2.07 -8.31
C ALA A 47 4.39 -2.33 -8.38
N SER A 48 3.95 -3.06 -9.41
CA SER A 48 2.59 -3.57 -9.53
C SER A 48 2.56 -5.10 -9.54
N ILE A 49 1.50 -5.68 -8.94
CA ILE A 49 1.19 -7.11 -9.00
C ILE A 49 0.00 -7.28 -9.93
N MET A 50 0.20 -8.02 -11.02
CA MET A 50 -0.82 -8.35 -12.00
C MET A 50 -1.12 -9.84 -12.04
N GLY A 51 -2.30 -10.18 -12.56
CA GLY A 51 -2.70 -11.57 -12.79
C GLY A 51 -4.22 -11.73 -12.84
N LYS A 52 -4.69 -12.89 -13.29
CA LYS A 52 -6.12 -13.19 -13.41
C LYS A 52 -6.84 -13.10 -12.05
N SER A 53 -8.16 -12.82 -12.09
CA SER A 53 -8.97 -12.87 -10.87
C SER A 53 -8.86 -14.25 -10.20
N GLY A 54 -8.76 -14.26 -8.87
CA GLY A 54 -8.64 -15.48 -8.07
C GLY A 54 -7.25 -16.12 -8.03
N CYS A 55 -6.20 -15.55 -8.66
CA CYS A 55 -4.85 -16.13 -8.60
C CYS A 55 -4.08 -15.86 -7.28
N GLY A 56 -4.69 -15.14 -6.31
CA GLY A 56 -4.11 -14.93 -4.98
C GLY A 56 -3.54 -13.54 -4.70
N LYS A 57 -3.67 -12.56 -5.60
CA LYS A 57 -3.07 -11.20 -5.46
C LYS A 57 -3.45 -10.50 -4.15
N SER A 58 -4.75 -10.35 -3.88
CA SER A 58 -5.22 -9.68 -2.64
C SER A 58 -4.84 -10.50 -1.40
N THR A 59 -4.85 -11.84 -1.48
CA THR A 59 -4.37 -12.70 -0.38
C THR A 59 -2.90 -12.44 -0.09
N LEU A 60 -2.07 -12.35 -1.12
CA LEU A 60 -0.66 -12.00 -0.97
C LEU A 60 -0.52 -10.60 -0.35
N LEU A 61 -1.22 -9.61 -0.87
CA LEU A 61 -1.16 -8.23 -0.36
C LEU A 61 -1.57 -8.13 1.12
N TYR A 62 -2.55 -8.92 1.56
CA TYR A 62 -2.97 -8.95 2.97
C TYR A 62 -1.94 -9.59 3.88
N ILE A 63 -1.21 -10.61 3.41
CA ILE A 63 -0.04 -11.16 4.14
C ILE A 63 1.06 -10.09 4.24
N LEU A 64 1.44 -9.49 3.12
CA LEU A 64 2.50 -8.47 3.06
C LEU A 64 2.21 -7.26 3.93
N SER A 65 0.93 -6.88 4.04
CA SER A 65 0.47 -5.80 4.91
C SER A 65 0.25 -6.22 6.37
N THR A 66 0.59 -7.45 6.74
CA THR A 66 0.39 -8.02 8.09
C THR A 66 -1.07 -8.12 8.54
N MET A 67 -2.04 -8.02 7.61
CA MET A 67 -3.46 -8.20 7.91
C MET A 67 -3.84 -9.67 8.05
N ASP A 68 -3.21 -10.55 7.25
CA ASP A 68 -3.31 -12.01 7.39
C ASP A 68 -1.96 -12.54 7.91
N THR A 69 -1.99 -13.22 9.05
CA THR A 69 -0.81 -13.77 9.72
C THR A 69 -0.75 -15.30 9.69
N ASP A 70 -1.75 -15.97 9.07
CA ASP A 70 -1.81 -17.42 8.91
C ASP A 70 -1.17 -17.83 7.58
N TYR A 71 0.16 -17.88 7.54
CA TYR A 71 0.95 -18.32 6.39
C TYR A 71 2.23 -19.01 6.84
N GLU A 72 2.88 -19.75 5.93
CA GLU A 72 4.21 -20.33 6.10
C GLU A 72 5.23 -19.49 5.32
N GLY A 73 6.49 -19.48 5.76
CA GLY A 73 7.57 -18.71 5.15
C GLY A 73 7.99 -17.50 5.98
N GLU A 74 8.77 -16.61 5.40
CA GLU A 74 9.35 -15.47 6.10
C GLU A 74 8.98 -14.16 5.38
N LEU A 75 8.55 -13.18 6.17
CA LEU A 75 8.26 -11.83 5.71
C LEU A 75 9.13 -10.84 6.48
N TYR A 76 9.81 -9.97 5.72
CA TYR A 76 10.65 -8.92 6.28
C TYR A 76 10.10 -7.55 5.87
N LEU A 77 10.12 -6.60 6.79
CA LEU A 77 9.81 -5.19 6.57
C LEU A 77 10.97 -4.35 7.11
N ASN A 78 11.57 -3.48 6.29
CA ASN A 78 12.75 -2.69 6.64
C ASN A 78 13.88 -3.56 7.25
N ASN A 79 14.16 -4.71 6.64
CA ASN A 79 15.13 -5.71 7.08
C ASN A 79 14.81 -6.40 8.43
N GLU A 80 13.65 -6.16 9.03
CA GLU A 80 13.21 -6.86 10.23
C GLU A 80 12.32 -8.05 9.89
N LEU A 81 12.63 -9.25 10.43
CA LEU A 81 11.77 -10.44 10.33
C LEU A 81 10.50 -10.21 11.15
N ILE A 82 9.34 -10.16 10.47
CA ILE A 82 8.04 -9.91 11.11
C ILE A 82 7.17 -11.16 11.24
N THR A 83 7.49 -12.25 10.51
CA THR A 83 6.80 -13.55 10.66
C THR A 83 6.89 -14.03 12.11
N GLY A 84 5.75 -14.45 12.67
CA GLY A 84 5.68 -14.98 14.04
C GLY A 84 5.68 -13.93 15.15
N LYS A 85 5.73 -12.64 14.82
CA LYS A 85 5.60 -11.56 15.82
C LYS A 85 4.17 -11.49 16.39
N PRO A 86 4.00 -11.03 17.63
CA PRO A 86 2.68 -10.86 18.23
C PRO A 86 1.77 -9.90 17.43
N ASN A 87 0.47 -10.18 17.41
CA ASN A 87 -0.50 -9.35 16.69
C ASN A 87 -0.50 -7.87 17.09
N GLU A 88 -0.24 -7.57 18.34
CA GLU A 88 -0.12 -6.19 18.84
C GLU A 88 1.06 -5.46 18.19
N TYR A 89 2.21 -6.11 18.11
CA TYR A 89 3.39 -5.58 17.43
C TYR A 89 3.15 -5.41 15.92
N LEU A 90 2.54 -6.40 15.25
CA LEU A 90 2.18 -6.30 13.84
C LEU A 90 1.18 -5.18 13.57
N SER A 91 0.23 -4.95 14.49
CA SER A 91 -0.72 -3.82 14.40
C SER A 91 -0.01 -2.47 14.51
N PHE A 92 0.99 -2.36 15.39
CA PHE A 92 1.84 -1.18 15.52
C PHE A 92 2.65 -0.95 14.25
N LEU A 93 3.38 -1.97 13.76
CA LEU A 93 4.18 -1.90 12.52
C LEU A 93 3.33 -1.48 11.33
N ARG A 94 2.17 -2.13 11.14
CA ARG A 94 1.22 -1.78 10.07
C ARG A 94 0.79 -0.32 10.14
N ASN A 95 0.44 0.17 11.32
CA ASN A 95 0.01 1.55 11.49
C ASN A 95 1.14 2.56 11.25
N LYS A 96 2.37 2.20 11.59
CA LYS A 96 3.54 3.10 11.49
C LYS A 96 4.19 3.08 10.11
N HIS A 97 4.40 1.89 9.54
CA HIS A 97 5.26 1.69 8.37
C HIS A 97 4.52 1.35 7.08
N ILE A 98 3.23 0.99 7.15
CA ILE A 98 2.46 0.60 5.97
C ILE A 98 1.26 1.52 5.79
N GLY A 99 1.23 2.28 4.70
CA GLY A 99 0.03 2.95 4.24
C GLY A 99 -0.81 2.01 3.38
N PHE A 100 -2.09 1.82 3.69
CA PHE A 100 -2.94 0.93 2.89
C PHE A 100 -4.07 1.69 2.21
N VAL A 101 -4.22 1.47 0.90
CA VAL A 101 -5.26 2.07 0.05
C VAL A 101 -6.11 0.95 -0.54
N PHE A 102 -7.37 0.86 -0.16
CA PHE A 102 -8.32 -0.16 -0.61
C PHE A 102 -9.09 0.29 -1.85
N GLN A 103 -9.62 -0.67 -2.59
CA GLN A 103 -10.58 -0.44 -3.68
C GLN A 103 -11.84 0.27 -3.18
N PHE A 104 -12.38 -0.17 -2.02
CA PHE A 104 -13.42 0.55 -1.29
C PHE A 104 -12.75 1.40 -0.21
N HIS A 105 -12.95 2.69 -0.23
CA HIS A 105 -12.19 3.67 0.56
C HIS A 105 -12.21 3.44 2.08
N TYR A 106 -13.23 2.72 2.60
CA TYR A 106 -13.44 2.44 4.04
C TYR A 106 -13.29 3.69 4.92
N LEU A 107 -13.84 4.82 4.45
CA LEU A 107 -13.94 6.03 5.26
C LEU A 107 -15.08 5.91 6.25
N LEU A 108 -14.89 6.40 7.45
CA LEU A 108 -15.94 6.55 8.44
C LEU A 108 -16.87 7.69 7.98
N SER A 109 -18.06 7.32 7.53
CA SER A 109 -19.02 8.22 6.85
C SER A 109 -19.48 9.38 7.71
N GLU A 110 -19.57 9.16 9.04
CA GLU A 110 -19.99 10.15 10.02
C GLU A 110 -18.92 11.17 10.39
N PHE A 111 -17.66 10.83 10.14
CA PHE A 111 -16.49 11.66 10.43
C PHE A 111 -16.26 12.64 9.26
N SER A 112 -15.65 13.79 9.58
CA SER A 112 -15.14 14.70 8.56
C SER A 112 -13.97 14.07 7.78
N VAL A 113 -13.62 14.66 6.65
CA VAL A 113 -12.44 14.30 5.86
C VAL A 113 -11.19 14.39 6.74
N LEU A 114 -11.01 15.49 7.46
CA LEU A 114 -9.86 15.68 8.34
C LEU A 114 -9.78 14.61 9.43
N GLU A 115 -10.89 14.33 10.12
CA GLU A 115 -10.92 13.30 11.16
C GLU A 115 -10.54 11.92 10.63
N ASN A 116 -11.01 11.55 9.41
CA ASN A 116 -10.62 10.28 8.77
C ASN A 116 -9.10 10.19 8.55
N VAL A 117 -8.47 11.28 8.10
CA VAL A 117 -7.02 11.31 7.88
C VAL A 117 -6.25 11.23 9.19
N MET A 118 -6.73 11.86 10.26
CA MET A 118 -6.08 11.89 11.58
C MET A 118 -6.10 10.53 12.31
N LEU A 119 -7.04 9.62 11.98
CA LEU A 119 -7.27 8.38 12.73
C LEU A 119 -6.01 7.54 12.98
N PRO A 120 -5.19 7.20 11.96
CA PRO A 120 -4.00 6.36 12.19
C PRO A 120 -2.97 7.03 13.10
N ALA A 121 -2.76 8.35 12.97
CA ALA A 121 -1.82 9.09 13.81
C ALA A 121 -2.31 9.21 15.25
N LYS A 122 -3.62 9.40 15.47
CA LYS A 122 -4.23 9.35 16.82
C LYS A 122 -4.04 7.99 17.47
N LYS A 123 -4.16 6.90 16.71
CA LYS A 123 -3.94 5.55 17.21
C LYS A 123 -2.46 5.28 17.53
N LEU A 124 -1.54 5.84 16.76
CA LEU A 124 -0.10 5.72 16.99
C LEU A 124 0.34 6.46 18.26
N ALA A 125 -0.33 7.58 18.59
CA ALA A 125 -0.17 8.38 19.81
C ALA A 125 1.28 8.89 20.05
N GLU A 126 2.05 9.13 18.98
CA GLU A 126 3.42 9.68 19.07
C GLU A 126 3.45 11.23 19.02
N LYS A 127 2.32 11.88 18.71
CA LYS A 127 2.20 13.33 18.50
C LYS A 127 0.99 13.90 19.24
N THR A 128 1.03 15.19 19.53
CA THR A 128 -0.11 15.92 20.07
C THR A 128 -1.23 16.04 19.02
N ILE A 129 -2.46 16.32 19.47
CA ILE A 129 -3.61 16.49 18.56
C ILE A 129 -3.39 17.66 17.59
N GLN A 130 -2.76 18.74 18.04
CA GLN A 130 -2.46 19.91 17.20
C GLN A 130 -1.45 19.58 16.10
N GLU A 131 -0.40 18.81 16.41
CA GLU A 131 0.58 18.33 15.42
C GLU A 131 -0.07 17.39 14.41
N ILE A 132 -0.92 16.46 14.88
CA ILE A 132 -1.66 15.52 14.01
C ILE A 132 -2.60 16.28 13.05
N GLU A 133 -3.31 17.30 13.56
CA GLU A 133 -4.20 18.13 12.75
C GLU A 133 -3.43 18.91 11.69
N HIS A 134 -2.29 19.48 12.06
CA HIS A 134 -1.39 20.18 11.13
C HIS A 134 -0.90 19.22 10.03
N ASP A 135 -0.36 18.07 10.40
CA ASP A 135 0.12 17.06 9.46
C ASP A 135 -1.00 16.58 8.52
N ALA A 136 -2.19 16.34 9.06
CA ALA A 136 -3.34 15.93 8.27
C ALA A 136 -3.74 17.01 7.24
N MET A 137 -3.75 18.29 7.63
CA MET A 137 -4.00 19.41 6.71
C MET A 137 -2.95 19.48 5.60
N GLU A 138 -1.67 19.28 5.91
CA GLU A 138 -0.60 19.24 4.89
C GLU A 138 -0.79 18.06 3.92
N LYS A 139 -1.21 16.86 4.38
CA LYS A 139 -1.53 15.75 3.49
C LYS A 139 -2.75 16.07 2.60
N LEU A 140 -3.79 16.71 3.15
CA LEU A 140 -4.96 17.13 2.37
C LEU A 140 -4.58 18.17 1.32
N LYS A 141 -3.73 19.14 1.66
CA LYS A 141 -3.22 20.16 0.76
C LYS A 141 -2.37 19.57 -0.37
N MET A 142 -1.46 18.64 -0.05
CA MET A 142 -0.67 17.90 -1.04
C MET A 142 -1.56 17.23 -2.11
N LEU A 143 -2.76 16.79 -1.73
CA LEU A 143 -3.72 16.12 -2.62
C LEU A 143 -4.80 17.07 -3.17
N ASN A 144 -4.68 18.40 -2.97
CA ASN A 144 -5.61 19.44 -3.41
C ASN A 144 -7.06 19.22 -2.93
N ILE A 145 -7.23 18.77 -1.68
CA ILE A 145 -8.55 18.52 -1.05
C ILE A 145 -8.68 19.14 0.35
N GLU A 146 -7.82 20.08 0.74
CA GLU A 146 -7.86 20.78 2.03
C GLU A 146 -9.17 21.54 2.26
N HIS A 147 -9.80 22.04 1.17
CA HIS A 147 -11.10 22.71 1.21
C HIS A 147 -12.25 21.79 1.65
N LEU A 148 -12.03 20.47 1.64
CA LEU A 148 -12.99 19.45 2.08
C LEU A 148 -12.80 19.06 3.55
N ALA A 149 -11.77 19.56 4.25
CA ALA A 149 -11.36 19.09 5.58
C ALA A 149 -12.52 18.96 6.58
N LYS A 150 -13.41 19.96 6.62
CA LYS A 150 -14.57 19.99 7.53
C LYS A 150 -15.82 19.28 7.01
N LYS A 151 -15.79 18.79 5.75
CA LYS A 151 -16.92 18.12 5.12
C LYS A 151 -17.01 16.66 5.62
N ARG A 152 -18.22 16.14 5.84
CA ARG A 152 -18.39 14.71 6.17
C ARG A 152 -17.95 13.84 5.01
N ALA A 153 -17.28 12.72 5.30
CA ALA A 153 -16.81 11.79 4.28
C ALA A 153 -17.94 11.18 3.43
N SER A 154 -19.17 11.12 3.96
CA SER A 154 -20.36 10.71 3.20
C SER A 154 -20.75 11.67 2.08
N ARG A 155 -20.28 12.93 2.12
CA ARG A 155 -20.69 14.01 1.21
C ARG A 155 -19.64 14.39 0.16
N VAL A 156 -18.59 13.59 0.01
CA VAL A 156 -17.55 13.80 -1.00
C VAL A 156 -17.68 12.79 -2.13
N SER A 157 -17.26 13.16 -3.35
CA SER A 157 -17.31 12.31 -4.55
C SER A 157 -16.38 11.09 -4.43
N GLY A 158 -16.51 10.12 -5.33
CA GLY A 158 -15.68 8.91 -5.34
C GLY A 158 -14.19 9.22 -5.47
N GLY A 159 -13.79 10.07 -6.41
CA GLY A 159 -12.41 10.48 -6.59
C GLY A 159 -11.86 11.30 -5.40
N GLU A 160 -12.71 12.14 -4.75
CA GLU A 160 -12.33 12.81 -3.51
C GLU A 160 -12.13 11.83 -2.36
N LYS A 161 -13.02 10.83 -2.21
CA LYS A 161 -12.87 9.75 -1.20
C LYS A 161 -11.57 9.00 -1.39
N GLN A 162 -11.16 8.73 -2.63
CA GLN A 162 -9.90 8.05 -2.91
C GLN A 162 -8.71 8.92 -2.47
N ARG A 163 -8.71 10.21 -2.78
CA ARG A 163 -7.67 11.12 -2.29
C ARG A 163 -7.64 11.20 -0.76
N VAL A 164 -8.79 11.20 -0.10
CA VAL A 164 -8.85 11.13 1.38
C VAL A 164 -8.25 9.83 1.90
N ALA A 165 -8.52 8.68 1.26
CA ALA A 165 -7.93 7.39 1.63
C ALA A 165 -6.40 7.39 1.45
N ILE A 166 -5.89 8.02 0.39
CA ILE A 166 -4.45 8.21 0.17
C ILE A 166 -3.86 9.14 1.25
N ALA A 167 -4.50 10.28 1.57
CA ALA A 167 -4.06 11.17 2.64
C ALA A 167 -3.96 10.44 3.98
N ARG A 168 -4.97 9.60 4.30
CA ARG A 168 -4.99 8.75 5.50
C ARG A 168 -3.86 7.74 5.51
N ALA A 169 -3.54 7.13 4.36
CA ALA A 169 -2.43 6.19 4.23
C ALA A 169 -1.06 6.87 4.46
N LEU A 170 -0.94 8.16 4.14
CA LEU A 170 0.29 8.95 4.23
C LEU A 170 0.54 9.59 5.61
N ILE A 171 -0.43 9.63 6.52
CA ILE A 171 -0.36 10.48 7.72
C ILE A 171 0.82 10.16 8.64
N ASN A 172 1.20 8.89 8.75
CA ASN A 172 2.30 8.43 9.59
C ASN A 172 3.65 8.37 8.84
N ASN A 173 3.74 8.91 7.63
CA ASN A 173 4.93 8.83 6.75
C ASN A 173 5.45 7.39 6.63
N PRO A 174 4.64 6.47 6.05
CA PRO A 174 4.97 5.06 5.98
C PRO A 174 6.21 4.80 5.11
N SER A 175 6.87 3.64 5.32
CA SER A 175 7.97 3.18 4.47
C SER A 175 7.48 2.68 3.10
N ILE A 176 6.25 2.16 3.07
CA ILE A 176 5.63 1.63 1.85
C ILE A 176 4.12 1.90 1.84
N ILE A 177 3.58 2.23 0.67
CA ILE A 177 2.13 2.20 0.42
C ILE A 177 1.77 0.94 -0.34
N MET A 178 0.73 0.25 0.13
CA MET A 178 0.14 -0.91 -0.53
C MET A 178 -1.26 -0.56 -1.01
N GLY A 179 -1.57 -0.87 -2.28
CA GLY A 179 -2.87 -0.61 -2.90
C GLY A 179 -3.53 -1.90 -3.39
N ASP A 180 -4.77 -2.15 -2.98
CA ASP A 180 -5.59 -3.24 -3.54
C ASP A 180 -6.62 -2.63 -4.49
N GLU A 181 -6.36 -2.72 -5.81
CA GLU A 181 -7.20 -2.16 -6.88
C GLU A 181 -7.59 -0.68 -6.65
N PRO A 182 -6.63 0.23 -6.38
CA PRO A 182 -6.93 1.58 -5.88
C PRO A 182 -7.67 2.47 -6.90
N THR A 183 -7.76 2.04 -8.15
CA THR A 183 -8.48 2.74 -9.23
C THR A 183 -9.72 2.00 -9.71
N GLY A 184 -9.98 0.78 -9.23
CA GLY A 184 -10.98 -0.14 -9.78
C GLY A 184 -12.45 0.35 -9.73
N ASN A 185 -12.77 1.34 -8.90
CA ASN A 185 -14.11 1.94 -8.79
C ASN A 185 -14.17 3.38 -9.30
N LEU A 186 -13.17 3.84 -10.06
CA LEU A 186 -13.08 5.20 -10.57
C LEU A 186 -13.30 5.23 -12.06
N ASP A 187 -13.81 6.37 -12.56
CA ASP A 187 -13.77 6.66 -13.98
C ASP A 187 -12.32 6.90 -14.45
N SER A 188 -12.09 6.85 -15.75
CA SER A 188 -10.75 6.95 -16.34
C SER A 188 -10.00 8.23 -15.94
N HIS A 189 -10.70 9.38 -15.82
CA HIS A 189 -10.07 10.64 -15.41
C HIS A 189 -9.62 10.60 -13.96
N ASN A 190 -10.44 10.10 -13.05
CA ASN A 190 -10.07 9.96 -11.64
C ASN A 190 -9.02 8.87 -11.43
N ALA A 191 -9.04 7.78 -12.21
CA ALA A 191 -8.01 6.74 -12.20
C ALA A 191 -6.64 7.29 -12.58
N GLU A 192 -6.56 8.08 -13.66
CA GLU A 192 -5.32 8.75 -14.07
C GLU A 192 -4.81 9.74 -13.03
N ASN A 193 -5.70 10.50 -12.39
CA ASN A 193 -5.32 11.40 -11.30
C ASN A 193 -4.71 10.64 -10.11
N VAL A 194 -5.27 9.48 -9.73
CA VAL A 194 -4.74 8.64 -8.65
C VAL A 194 -3.38 8.05 -9.04
N PHE A 195 -3.23 7.59 -10.28
CA PHE A 195 -1.94 7.13 -10.78
C PHE A 195 -0.87 8.23 -10.67
N ASN A 196 -1.17 9.44 -11.15
CA ASN A 196 -0.24 10.58 -11.12
C ASN A 196 0.14 10.97 -9.68
N ILE A 197 -0.79 10.85 -8.71
CA ILE A 197 -0.48 11.03 -7.29
C ILE A 197 0.54 9.97 -6.84
N PHE A 198 0.31 8.69 -7.11
CA PHE A 198 1.24 7.63 -6.74
C PHE A 198 2.61 7.80 -7.40
N LYS A 199 2.64 8.14 -8.70
CA LYS A 199 3.90 8.39 -9.42
C LYS A 199 4.69 9.54 -8.81
N SER A 200 4.03 10.66 -8.48
CA SER A 200 4.68 11.78 -7.80
C SER A 200 5.18 11.41 -6.39
N LEU A 201 4.46 10.57 -5.65
CA LEU A 201 4.91 10.08 -4.34
C LEU A 201 6.16 9.20 -4.46
N SER A 202 6.27 8.39 -5.50
CA SER A 202 7.46 7.59 -5.76
C SER A 202 8.63 8.47 -6.24
N ASP A 203 8.44 9.23 -7.32
CA ASP A 203 9.51 9.97 -7.98
C ASP A 203 10.04 11.14 -7.14
N ASP A 204 9.13 11.92 -6.52
CA ASP A 204 9.50 13.16 -5.82
C ASP A 204 9.80 12.94 -4.33
N LYS A 205 9.23 11.90 -3.73
CA LYS A 205 9.35 11.62 -2.29
C LYS A 205 10.15 10.35 -1.98
N GLY A 206 10.51 9.56 -2.99
CA GLY A 206 11.20 8.28 -2.80
C GLY A 206 10.37 7.25 -2.03
N LEU A 207 9.04 7.36 -2.07
CA LEU A 207 8.15 6.45 -1.35
C LEU A 207 7.97 5.14 -2.12
N SER A 208 8.16 4.02 -1.45
CA SER A 208 7.93 2.70 -2.05
C SER A 208 6.44 2.43 -2.22
N LEU A 209 6.06 1.84 -3.35
CA LEU A 209 4.67 1.56 -3.70
C LEU A 209 4.53 0.13 -4.21
N LEU A 210 3.54 -0.61 -3.71
CA LEU A 210 3.16 -1.94 -4.20
C LEU A 210 1.65 -1.97 -4.45
N VAL A 211 1.25 -2.05 -5.71
CA VAL A 211 -0.16 -1.96 -6.10
C VAL A 211 -0.61 -3.24 -6.79
N VAL A 212 -1.66 -3.86 -6.28
CA VAL A 212 -2.39 -4.92 -7.00
C VAL A 212 -3.35 -4.24 -7.96
N THR A 213 -3.29 -4.60 -9.24
CA THR A 213 -4.22 -4.11 -10.25
C THR A 213 -4.45 -5.16 -11.35
N HIS A 214 -5.60 -5.06 -12.02
CA HIS A 214 -5.87 -5.76 -13.28
C HIS A 214 -5.83 -4.81 -14.48
N ASP A 215 -5.58 -3.51 -14.25
CA ASP A 215 -5.45 -2.48 -15.27
C ASP A 215 -4.04 -2.52 -15.86
N GLU A 216 -3.94 -2.96 -17.14
CA GLU A 216 -2.67 -3.05 -17.86
C GLU A 216 -2.03 -1.68 -18.10
N ASP A 217 -2.84 -0.65 -18.38
CA ASP A 217 -2.35 0.72 -18.62
C ASP A 217 -1.73 1.31 -17.35
N PHE A 218 -2.36 1.04 -16.20
CA PHE A 218 -1.80 1.39 -14.90
C PHE A 218 -0.46 0.68 -14.65
N ALA A 219 -0.44 -0.64 -14.80
CA ALA A 219 0.73 -1.46 -14.49
C ALA A 219 1.93 -1.14 -15.40
N ASN A 220 1.69 -0.93 -16.70
CA ASN A 220 2.74 -0.60 -17.67
C ASN A 220 3.47 0.72 -17.40
N LYS A 221 2.89 1.58 -16.57
CA LYS A 221 3.50 2.87 -16.15
C LYS A 221 4.27 2.76 -14.82
N THR A 222 4.28 1.59 -14.14
CA THR A 222 5.07 1.35 -12.93
C THR A 222 6.49 0.90 -13.27
N ASP A 223 7.41 0.97 -12.32
CA ASP A 223 8.82 0.64 -12.55
C ASP A 223 9.02 -0.86 -12.80
N ARG A 224 8.17 -1.71 -12.19
CA ARG A 224 8.21 -3.17 -12.36
C ARG A 224 6.83 -3.80 -12.22
N ILE A 225 6.58 -4.80 -13.06
CA ILE A 225 5.38 -5.64 -13.01
C ILE A 225 5.74 -7.03 -12.48
N ILE A 226 5.07 -7.47 -11.43
CA ILE A 226 5.15 -8.81 -10.87
C ILE A 226 3.94 -9.59 -11.38
N GLN A 227 4.16 -10.54 -12.28
CA GLN A 227 3.08 -11.36 -12.83
C GLN A 227 2.76 -12.54 -11.92
N MET A 228 1.49 -12.69 -11.53
CA MET A 228 0.99 -13.83 -10.76
C MET A 228 0.05 -14.72 -11.57
N GLY A 229 0.22 -16.03 -11.42
CA GLY A 229 -0.67 -17.04 -11.99
C GLY A 229 -0.73 -18.27 -11.10
N ASP A 230 -1.93 -18.81 -10.88
CA ASP A 230 -2.19 -20.03 -10.11
C ASP A 230 -1.45 -20.12 -8.75
N GLY A 231 -1.36 -18.97 -8.07
CA GLY A 231 -0.74 -18.85 -6.76
C GLY A 231 0.78 -18.76 -6.77
N LYS A 232 1.41 -18.49 -7.91
CA LYS A 232 2.87 -18.33 -8.07
C LYS A 232 3.21 -16.99 -8.72
N ILE A 233 4.42 -16.52 -8.49
CA ILE A 233 5.03 -15.47 -9.32
C ILE A 233 5.58 -16.16 -10.57
N ILE A 234 5.25 -15.60 -11.73
CA ILE A 234 5.63 -16.17 -13.03
C ILE A 234 6.84 -15.43 -13.60
N VAL A 235 6.91 -14.11 -13.38
CA VAL A 235 8.01 -13.21 -13.81
C VAL A 235 8.16 -12.11 -12.77
#